data_f7ef1d5898e653469c29112339e8bc2b
#
_entry.id   f7ef1d5898e653469c29112339e8bc2b
#
_cell.length_a   1.000
_cell.length_b   1.000
_cell.length_c   1.000
_cell.angle_alpha   90.00
_cell.angle_beta   90.00
_cell.angle_gamma   90.00
#
_symmetry.space_group_name_H-M   'P 1'
#
loop_
_entity.id
_entity.type
_entity.pdbx_description
1 polymer ?
#
loop_
_entity_poly.entity_id
_entity_poly.type
_entity_poly.pdbx_seq_one_letter_code
_entity_poly.pdbx_strand_id
1 'polypeptide(L)'
;MGLLAERFGRIVSEPVMLRYHEILSGALTTPDFERAAFAIFREDQFWPAPARFLDAARGGNPKELAGAEWERLVAACAAGQTDVSFLTPAGVAAMRAAGGWRAIAFAEGDAKLAAAKRAFVSAWLDQVTPAQPALPDARRAELAP
;
A
#
# COMPACT_ATOMS: atom_id res chain seq x y z
N MET A 1 -12.38 1.71 18.42
CA MET A 1 -11.37 2.65 18.99
C MET A 1 -11.20 2.55 20.50
N GLY A 2 -12.29 2.38 21.29
CA GLY A 2 -12.20 2.26 22.75
C GLY A 2 -11.27 1.14 23.23
N LEU A 3 -11.39 -0.06 22.67
CA LEU A 3 -10.52 -1.20 23.00
C LEU A 3 -9.05 -0.95 22.67
N LEU A 4 -8.78 -0.24 21.55
CA LEU A 4 -7.41 0.14 21.20
C LEU A 4 -6.85 1.16 22.19
N ALA A 5 -7.64 2.14 22.60
CA ALA A 5 -7.22 3.11 23.59
C ALA A 5 -6.85 2.43 24.93
N GLU A 6 -7.66 1.47 25.39
CA GLU A 6 -7.35 0.65 26.57
C GLU A 6 -6.05 -0.14 26.38
N ARG A 7 -5.89 -0.81 25.24
CA ARG A 7 -4.72 -1.63 24.94
C ARG A 7 -3.42 -0.82 25.03
N PHE A 8 -3.43 0.42 24.56
CA PHE A 8 -2.24 1.28 24.55
C PHE A 8 -2.15 2.20 25.76
N GLY A 9 -3.07 2.06 26.74
CA GLY A 9 -3.07 2.87 27.96
C GLY A 9 -3.23 4.37 27.68
N ARG A 10 -3.95 4.73 26.63
CA ARG A 10 -4.06 6.12 26.17
C ARG A 10 -5.46 6.67 26.31
N ILE A 11 -5.55 7.87 26.88
CA ILE A 11 -6.79 8.65 26.88
C ILE A 11 -6.79 9.47 25.59
N VAL A 12 -7.77 9.18 24.73
CA VAL A 12 -7.92 9.86 23.44
C VAL A 12 -9.03 10.89 23.57
N SER A 13 -8.73 12.15 23.24
CA SER A 13 -9.73 13.22 23.27
C SER A 13 -10.77 13.04 22.17
N GLU A 14 -11.99 13.53 22.42
CA GLU A 14 -13.08 13.45 21.43
C GLU A 14 -12.72 14.09 20.08
N PRO A 15 -12.08 15.28 20.00
CA PRO A 15 -11.66 15.85 18.72
C PRO A 15 -10.72 14.94 17.93
N VAL A 16 -9.80 14.25 18.60
CA VAL A 16 -8.87 13.30 17.95
C VAL A 16 -9.63 12.08 17.44
N MET A 17 -10.56 11.55 18.21
CA MET A 17 -11.42 10.42 17.80
C MET A 17 -12.26 10.77 16.58
N LEU A 18 -12.85 11.96 16.54
CA LEU A 18 -13.62 12.43 15.38
C LEU A 18 -12.74 12.53 14.13
N ARG A 19 -11.50 13.01 14.28
CA ARG A 19 -10.57 13.12 13.16
C ARG A 19 -10.20 11.74 12.60
N TYR A 20 -9.91 10.78 13.47
CA TYR A 20 -9.68 9.40 13.06
C TYR A 20 -10.90 8.83 12.33
N HIS A 21 -12.08 9.06 12.85
CA HIS A 21 -13.33 8.62 12.23
C HIS A 21 -13.52 9.22 10.83
N GLU A 22 -13.29 10.52 10.65
CA GLU A 22 -13.37 11.20 9.35
C GLU A 22 -12.41 10.58 8.33
N ILE A 23 -11.14 10.40 8.71
CA ILE A 23 -10.12 9.86 7.83
C ILE A 23 -10.41 8.41 7.46
N LEU A 24 -10.73 7.59 8.45
CA LEU A 24 -10.87 6.14 8.26
C LEU A 24 -12.21 5.77 7.63
N SER A 25 -13.30 6.44 7.96
CA SER A 25 -14.61 6.17 7.35
C SER A 25 -14.68 6.54 5.88
N GLY A 26 -13.88 7.51 5.43
CA GLY A 26 -13.76 7.85 4.01
C GLY A 26 -12.91 6.86 3.21
N ALA A 27 -12.08 6.06 3.86
CA ALA A 27 -11.11 5.18 3.21
C ALA A 27 -11.38 3.69 3.42
N LEU A 28 -12.06 3.30 4.51
CA LEU A 28 -12.27 1.90 4.89
C LEU A 28 -13.74 1.61 5.11
N THR A 29 -14.17 0.40 4.73
CA THR A 29 -15.45 -0.15 5.15
C THR A 29 -15.36 -0.58 6.62
N THR A 30 -16.51 -0.77 7.29
CA THR A 30 -16.55 -1.26 8.68
C THR A 30 -15.82 -2.61 8.85
N PRO A 31 -16.04 -3.64 7.99
CA PRO A 31 -15.27 -4.89 8.09
C PRO A 31 -13.76 -4.71 7.91
N ASP A 32 -13.34 -3.85 7.00
CA ASP A 32 -11.91 -3.56 6.78
C ASP A 32 -11.28 -2.88 8.00
N PHE A 33 -11.99 -1.93 8.59
CA PHE A 33 -11.56 -1.26 9.82
C PHE A 33 -11.43 -2.26 10.98
N GLU A 34 -12.39 -3.15 11.16
CA GLU A 34 -12.37 -4.16 12.23
C GLU A 34 -11.18 -5.10 12.08
N ARG A 35 -10.89 -5.56 10.87
CA ARG A 35 -9.72 -6.40 10.59
C ARG A 35 -8.42 -5.66 10.86
N ALA A 36 -8.32 -4.42 10.43
CA ALA A 36 -7.14 -3.58 10.66
C ALA A 36 -6.94 -3.32 12.16
N ALA A 37 -8.00 -2.97 12.88
CA ALA A 37 -7.95 -2.73 14.31
C ALA A 37 -7.52 -3.98 15.09
N PHE A 38 -8.00 -5.15 14.70
CA PHE A 38 -7.60 -6.42 15.32
C PHE A 38 -6.12 -6.72 15.09
N ALA A 39 -5.61 -6.52 13.88
CA ALA A 39 -4.20 -6.71 13.57
C ALA A 39 -3.31 -5.76 14.38
N ILE A 40 -3.68 -4.50 14.46
CA ILE A 40 -2.97 -3.48 15.24
C ILE A 40 -2.99 -3.82 16.74
N PHE A 41 -4.13 -4.22 17.26
CA PHE A 41 -4.29 -4.63 18.67
C PHE A 41 -3.32 -5.76 19.02
N ARG A 42 -3.14 -6.71 18.12
CA ARG A 42 -2.27 -7.89 18.34
C ARG A 42 -0.79 -7.59 18.14
N GLU A 43 -0.42 -6.76 17.17
CA GLU A 43 0.96 -6.64 16.68
C GLU A 43 1.67 -5.35 17.12
N ASP A 44 0.94 -4.25 17.29
CA ASP A 44 1.55 -2.95 17.51
C ASP A 44 1.88 -2.69 18.98
N GLN A 45 2.98 -1.97 19.23
CA GLN A 45 3.42 -1.55 20.56
C GLN A 45 2.97 -0.13 20.94
N PHE A 46 2.76 0.72 19.93
CA PHE A 46 2.45 2.14 20.09
C PHE A 46 1.09 2.48 19.50
N TRP A 47 0.52 3.59 19.97
CA TRP A 47 -0.73 4.10 19.43
C TRP A 47 -0.62 4.33 17.91
N PRO A 48 -1.51 3.74 17.10
CA PRO A 48 -1.38 3.79 15.65
C PRO A 48 -1.79 5.14 15.08
N ALA A 49 -1.02 5.63 14.09
CA ALA A 49 -1.44 6.71 13.21
C ALA A 49 -2.52 6.23 12.23
N PRO A 50 -3.36 7.12 11.65
CA PRO A 50 -4.37 6.71 10.66
C PRO A 50 -3.80 5.90 9.49
N ALA A 51 -2.61 6.25 9.00
CA ALA A 51 -1.93 5.49 7.93
C ALA A 51 -1.71 4.02 8.28
N ARG A 52 -1.45 3.70 9.55
CA ARG A 52 -1.26 2.31 10.00
C ARG A 52 -2.53 1.47 9.83
N PHE A 53 -3.71 2.05 10.04
CA PHE A 53 -4.99 1.39 9.80
C PHE A 53 -5.18 1.06 8.31
N LEU A 54 -4.81 1.99 7.43
CA LEU A 54 -4.88 1.78 5.98
C LEU A 54 -3.93 0.65 5.54
N ASP A 55 -2.71 0.65 6.04
CA ASP A 55 -1.72 -0.40 5.75
C ASP A 55 -2.17 -1.76 6.27
N ALA A 56 -2.69 -1.84 7.50
CA ALA A 56 -3.20 -3.07 8.09
C ALA A 56 -4.41 -3.62 7.32
N ALA A 57 -5.29 -2.76 6.82
CA ALA A 57 -6.44 -3.15 6.01
C ALA A 57 -6.04 -3.72 4.66
N ARG A 58 -4.91 -3.28 4.10
CA ARG A 58 -4.33 -3.79 2.86
C ARG A 58 -3.53 -5.09 3.04
N GLY A 59 -3.33 -5.54 4.26
CA GLY A 59 -2.52 -6.71 4.58
C GLY A 59 -1.04 -6.42 4.79
N GLY A 60 -0.65 -5.13 4.93
CA GLY A 60 0.71 -4.71 5.20
C GLY A 60 1.10 -3.41 4.48
N ASN A 61 2.36 -3.05 4.60
CA ASN A 61 2.93 -1.87 3.92
C ASN A 61 2.85 -2.07 2.39
N PRO A 62 2.33 -1.10 1.61
CA PRO A 62 2.23 -1.22 0.15
C PRO A 62 3.55 -1.57 -0.53
N LYS A 63 4.67 -1.03 -0.09
CA LYS A 63 5.99 -1.32 -0.64
C LYS A 63 6.40 -2.78 -0.42
N GLU A 64 6.11 -3.34 0.74
CA GLU A 64 6.36 -4.76 1.04
C GLU A 64 5.47 -5.66 0.22
N LEU A 65 4.20 -5.30 0.02
CA LEU A 65 3.26 -6.04 -0.82
C LEU A 65 3.72 -6.05 -2.29
N ALA A 66 4.18 -4.91 -2.80
CA ALA A 66 4.73 -4.81 -4.14
C ALA A 66 5.99 -5.68 -4.29
N GLY A 67 6.87 -5.66 -3.31
CA GLY A 67 8.08 -6.49 -3.29
C GLY A 67 7.76 -7.99 -3.25
N ALA A 68 6.79 -8.40 -2.44
CA ALA A 68 6.36 -9.80 -2.36
C ALA A 68 5.76 -10.29 -3.69
N GLU A 69 4.98 -9.46 -4.36
CA GLU A 69 4.40 -9.80 -5.66
C GLU A 69 5.47 -9.87 -6.75
N TRP A 70 6.45 -8.97 -6.71
CA TRP A 70 7.63 -9.04 -7.58
C TRP A 70 8.40 -10.36 -7.43
N GLU A 71 8.66 -10.79 -6.19
CA GLU A 71 9.37 -12.05 -5.93
C GLU A 71 8.61 -13.26 -6.49
N ARG A 72 7.28 -13.27 -6.37
CA ARG A 72 6.45 -14.32 -6.97
C ARG A 72 6.51 -14.30 -8.50
N LEU A 73 6.51 -13.11 -9.10
CA LEU A 73 6.63 -12.95 -10.55
C LEU A 73 8.00 -13.46 -11.06
N VAL A 74 9.08 -13.09 -10.40
CA VAL A 74 10.44 -13.56 -10.75
C VAL A 74 10.54 -15.07 -10.63
N ALA A 75 10.00 -15.66 -9.58
CA ALA A 75 9.98 -17.12 -9.41
C ALA A 75 9.19 -17.81 -10.52
N ALA A 76 8.06 -17.27 -10.93
CA ALA A 76 7.26 -17.78 -12.04
C ALA A 76 8.03 -17.68 -13.37
N CYS A 77 8.70 -16.56 -13.63
CA CYS A 77 9.55 -16.39 -14.81
C CYS A 77 10.70 -17.40 -14.85
N ALA A 78 11.37 -17.62 -13.72
CA ALA A 78 12.47 -18.57 -13.60
C ALA A 78 11.99 -20.01 -13.83
N ALA A 79 10.75 -20.34 -13.47
CA ALA A 79 10.15 -21.65 -13.71
C ALA A 79 9.57 -21.81 -15.13
N GLY A 80 9.65 -20.78 -15.98
CA GLY A 80 9.07 -20.77 -17.31
C GLY A 80 7.54 -20.71 -17.32
N GLN A 81 6.94 -20.31 -16.20
CA GLN A 81 5.50 -20.20 -16.06
C GLN A 81 5.00 -18.90 -16.71
N THR A 82 4.18 -19.03 -17.74
CA THR A 82 3.60 -17.88 -18.46
C THR A 82 2.25 -17.43 -17.89
N ASP A 83 1.60 -18.29 -17.11
CA ASP A 83 0.35 -17.96 -16.43
C ASP A 83 0.64 -17.08 -15.22
N VAL A 84 0.22 -15.82 -15.30
CA VAL A 84 0.39 -14.80 -14.26
C VAL A 84 -0.94 -14.40 -13.62
N SER A 85 -1.92 -15.28 -13.64
CA SER A 85 -3.25 -15.04 -13.07
C SER A 85 -3.22 -14.80 -11.54
N PHE A 86 -2.13 -15.15 -10.86
CA PHE A 86 -1.93 -14.88 -9.45
C PHE A 86 -1.66 -13.38 -9.15
N LEU A 87 -1.30 -12.60 -10.18
CA LEU A 87 -1.04 -11.16 -9.99
C LEU A 87 -2.34 -10.41 -9.70
N THR A 88 -2.25 -9.42 -8.80
CA THR A 88 -3.31 -8.45 -8.60
C THR A 88 -3.43 -7.54 -9.84
N PRO A 89 -4.54 -6.79 -10.02
CA PRO A 89 -4.63 -5.80 -11.10
C PRO A 89 -3.48 -4.77 -11.09
N ALA A 90 -3.04 -4.36 -9.89
CA ALA A 90 -1.86 -3.51 -9.72
C ALA A 90 -0.59 -4.20 -10.21
N GLY A 91 -0.44 -5.50 -9.91
CA GLY A 91 0.69 -6.31 -10.36
C GLY A 91 0.74 -6.50 -11.87
N VAL A 92 -0.40 -6.67 -12.51
CA VAL A 92 -0.47 -6.76 -13.99
C VAL A 92 -0.03 -5.45 -14.65
N ALA A 93 -0.52 -4.32 -14.17
CA ALA A 93 -0.11 -3.00 -14.66
C ALA A 93 1.38 -2.75 -14.42
N ALA A 94 1.88 -3.14 -13.25
CA ALA A 94 3.29 -3.02 -12.87
C ALA A 94 4.20 -3.89 -13.74
N MET A 95 3.79 -5.13 -14.04
CA MET A 95 4.52 -6.02 -14.94
C MET A 95 4.65 -5.40 -16.34
N ARG A 96 3.59 -4.82 -16.86
CA ARG A 96 3.61 -4.13 -18.16
C ARG A 96 4.55 -2.93 -18.16
N ALA A 97 4.54 -2.14 -17.08
CA ALA A 97 5.43 -1.00 -16.90
C ALA A 97 6.92 -1.42 -16.82
N ALA A 98 7.19 -2.61 -16.32
CA ALA A 98 8.55 -3.19 -16.25
C ALA A 98 9.01 -3.83 -17.58
N GLY A 99 8.22 -3.74 -18.63
CA GLY A 99 8.55 -4.26 -19.97
C GLY A 99 7.81 -5.54 -20.36
N GLY A 100 6.98 -6.09 -19.47
CA GLY A 100 6.22 -7.32 -19.68
C GLY A 100 6.95 -8.58 -19.20
N TRP A 101 6.24 -9.71 -19.23
CA TRP A 101 6.75 -11.00 -18.76
C TRP A 101 8.07 -11.41 -19.43
N ARG A 102 8.15 -11.23 -20.75
CA ARG A 102 9.36 -11.62 -21.51
C ARG A 102 10.58 -10.81 -21.11
N ALA A 103 10.42 -9.50 -20.93
CA ALA A 103 11.52 -8.63 -20.51
C ALA A 103 12.07 -9.02 -19.14
N ILE A 104 11.22 -9.44 -18.23
CA ILE A 104 11.61 -9.91 -16.90
C ILE A 104 12.25 -11.29 -16.97
N ALA A 105 11.61 -12.22 -17.68
CA ALA A 105 12.07 -13.60 -17.80
C ALA A 105 13.44 -13.72 -18.50
N PHE A 106 13.72 -12.86 -19.47
CA PHE A 106 14.95 -12.86 -20.24
C PHE A 106 15.88 -11.68 -19.91
N ALA A 107 15.70 -11.05 -18.75
CA ALA A 107 16.60 -9.99 -18.30
C ALA A 107 18.02 -10.55 -18.11
N GLU A 108 18.97 -9.98 -18.85
CA GLU A 108 20.37 -10.35 -18.74
C GLU A 108 21.09 -9.51 -17.69
N GLY A 109 21.52 -10.16 -16.62
CA GLY A 109 22.29 -9.54 -15.56
C GLY A 109 21.46 -8.85 -14.48
N ASP A 110 22.10 -8.67 -13.32
CA ASP A 110 21.47 -8.13 -12.13
C ASP A 110 21.01 -6.67 -12.28
N ALA A 111 21.73 -5.88 -13.09
CA ALA A 111 21.41 -4.47 -13.31
C ALA A 111 20.07 -4.28 -14.04
N LYS A 112 19.82 -5.10 -15.08
CA LYS A 112 18.55 -5.05 -15.82
C LYS A 112 17.38 -5.54 -14.97
N LEU A 113 17.59 -6.59 -14.20
CA LEU A 113 16.58 -7.13 -13.28
C LEU A 113 16.26 -6.13 -12.16
N ALA A 114 17.27 -5.47 -11.60
CA ALA A 114 17.08 -4.43 -10.60
C ALA A 114 16.33 -3.20 -11.15
N ALA A 115 16.62 -2.81 -12.39
CA ALA A 115 15.88 -1.74 -13.06
C ALA A 115 14.41 -2.12 -13.29
N ALA A 116 14.13 -3.35 -13.70
CA ALA A 116 12.78 -3.88 -13.87
C ALA A 116 12.03 -3.91 -12.54
N LYS A 117 12.68 -4.31 -11.46
CA LYS A 117 12.12 -4.29 -10.10
C LYS A 117 11.71 -2.87 -9.67
N ARG A 118 12.58 -1.89 -9.88
CA ARG A 118 12.27 -0.49 -9.56
C ARG A 118 11.05 0.01 -10.33
N ALA A 119 10.99 -0.27 -11.63
CA ALA A 119 9.86 0.09 -12.47
C ALA A 119 8.57 -0.61 -12.01
N PHE A 120 8.63 -1.90 -11.66
CA PHE A 120 7.52 -2.67 -11.14
C PHE A 120 6.97 -2.08 -9.84
N VAL A 121 7.83 -1.89 -8.85
CA VAL A 121 7.44 -1.37 -7.52
C VAL A 121 6.85 0.03 -7.65
N SER A 122 7.49 0.91 -8.44
CA SER A 122 6.99 2.27 -8.68
C SER A 122 5.59 2.27 -9.30
N ALA A 123 5.38 1.49 -10.35
CA ALA A 123 4.09 1.39 -11.03
C ALA A 123 3.03 0.74 -10.15
N TRP A 124 3.40 -0.27 -9.36
CA TRP A 124 2.49 -0.91 -8.41
C TRP A 124 2.00 0.08 -7.35
N LEU A 125 2.91 0.88 -6.80
CA LEU A 125 2.57 1.92 -5.82
C LEU A 125 1.66 2.99 -6.43
N ASP A 126 1.90 3.39 -7.66
CA ASP A 126 1.05 4.36 -8.37
C ASP A 126 -0.40 3.85 -8.53
N GLN A 127 -0.60 2.55 -8.69
CA GLN A 127 -1.92 1.95 -8.82
C GLN A 127 -2.71 1.95 -7.50
N VAL A 128 -2.04 1.83 -6.38
CA VAL A 128 -2.69 1.70 -5.05
C VAL A 128 -2.71 2.99 -4.26
N THR A 129 -1.89 3.97 -4.63
CA THR A 129 -1.88 5.30 -4.01
C THR A 129 -2.94 6.16 -4.68
N PRO A 130 -3.99 6.61 -3.96
CA PRO A 130 -4.97 7.50 -4.56
C PRO A 130 -4.30 8.80 -5.00
N ALA A 131 -4.63 9.26 -6.20
CA ALA A 131 -4.18 10.56 -6.69
C ALA A 131 -4.57 11.64 -5.68
N GLN A 132 -3.60 12.44 -5.23
CA GLN A 132 -3.92 13.58 -4.39
C GLN A 132 -4.83 14.53 -5.19
N PRO A 133 -6.00 14.90 -4.62
CA PRO A 133 -6.82 15.90 -5.29
C PRO A 133 -6.00 17.18 -5.46
N ALA A 134 -6.04 17.73 -6.66
CA ALA A 134 -5.39 19.00 -6.92
C ALA A 134 -5.90 20.04 -5.93
N LEU A 135 -4.98 20.75 -5.26
CA LEU A 135 -5.35 21.85 -4.37
C LEU A 135 -6.14 22.88 -5.18
N PRO A 136 -7.30 23.36 -4.68
CA PRO A 136 -8.03 24.45 -5.30
C PRO A 136 -7.09 25.64 -5.55
N ASP A 137 -7.25 26.29 -6.69
CA ASP A 137 -6.38 27.41 -7.10
C ASP A 137 -6.25 28.51 -6.04
N ALA A 138 -7.31 28.75 -5.25
CA ALA A 138 -7.29 29.69 -4.13
C ALA A 138 -6.26 29.34 -3.05
N ARG A 139 -6.08 28.04 -2.76
CA ARG A 139 -5.05 27.59 -1.80
C ARG A 139 -3.64 27.62 -2.37
N ARG A 140 -3.51 27.44 -3.69
CA ARG A 140 -2.21 27.62 -4.36
C ARG A 140 -1.71 29.06 -4.27
N ALA A 141 -2.62 30.02 -4.39
CA ALA A 141 -2.28 31.44 -4.25
C ALA A 141 -1.84 31.81 -2.82
N GLU A 142 -2.44 31.17 -1.79
CA GLU A 142 -2.08 31.40 -0.38
C GLU A 142 -0.73 30.76 0.00
N LEU A 143 -0.32 29.67 -0.69
CA LEU A 143 0.92 28.96 -0.44
C LEU A 143 2.09 29.45 -1.31
N ALA A 144 1.84 30.31 -2.29
CA ALA A 144 2.87 30.94 -3.10
C ALA A 144 3.63 31.98 -2.26
N PRO A 145 4.99 31.98 -2.27
CA PRO A 145 5.80 32.97 -1.53
C PRO A 145 5.65 34.37 -2.10
#